data_f30026ab13c71bb9b901370453926d9c
#
_entry.id   f30026ab13c71bb9b901370453926d9c
#
_cell.length_a   1.000
_cell.length_b   1.000
_cell.length_c   1.000
_cell.angle_alpha   90.00
_cell.angle_beta   90.00
_cell.angle_gamma   90.00
#
_symmetry.space_group_name_H-M   'P 1'
#
loop_
_entity.id
_entity.type
_entity.pdbx_description
1 polymer ?
#
loop_
_entity_poly.entity_id
_entity_poly.type
_entity_poly.pdbx_seq_one_letter_code
_entity_poly.pdbx_strand_id
1 'polypeptide(L)'
;MNYKIALLLLLISPALFAQKNATPTNEFVIDGNVKNKVTFSLKDIATFTLHSIDSVVIYNHLHERKRAIKNIKGVLLKDILEKAGLNEDKPKLFSEFYFTCIASDGYKVVFSWNELFNSETGNNVLIITEEEGKKADAINDHIAILSPTDKATGRRYVQNLQEIRVERVK
;
A
#
# COMPACT_ATOMS: atom_id res chain seq x y z
N MET A 1 48.85 33.61 33.81
CA MET A 1 47.36 33.60 33.99
C MET A 1 46.78 32.77 32.88
N ASN A 2 46.52 31.48 33.18
CA ASN A 2 46.30 30.44 32.15
C ASN A 2 44.80 30.24 31.93
N TYR A 3 44.32 30.54 30.74
CA TYR A 3 42.95 30.26 30.32
C TYR A 3 42.90 28.84 29.77
N LYS A 4 42.33 27.93 30.53
CA LYS A 4 41.93 26.66 29.99
C LYS A 4 40.54 26.83 29.38
N ILE A 5 40.48 27.12 28.09
CA ILE A 5 39.25 27.06 27.32
C ILE A 5 38.96 25.58 27.09
N ALA A 6 38.05 25.03 27.88
CA ALA A 6 37.50 23.72 27.60
C ALA A 6 36.54 23.83 26.39
N LEU A 7 37.01 23.47 25.24
CA LEU A 7 36.20 23.29 24.01
C LEU A 7 35.34 22.05 24.17
N LEU A 8 34.13 22.27 24.74
CA LEU A 8 33.09 21.22 24.80
C LEU A 8 32.53 21.05 23.36
N LEU A 9 33.16 20.21 22.57
CA LEU A 9 32.61 19.75 21.30
C LEU A 9 31.37 18.90 21.60
N LEU A 10 30.23 19.54 21.58
CA LEU A 10 28.92 18.87 21.59
C LEU A 10 28.83 18.08 20.28
N LEU A 11 29.10 16.79 20.35
CA LEU A 11 28.81 15.85 19.28
C LEU A 11 27.28 15.73 19.14
N ILE A 12 26.67 16.69 18.48
CA ILE A 12 25.34 16.55 17.95
C ILE A 12 25.49 15.61 16.77
N SER A 13 25.36 14.31 17.03
CA SER A 13 25.14 13.33 15.97
C SER A 13 23.75 13.62 15.39
N PRO A 14 23.62 14.15 14.16
CA PRO A 14 22.32 14.14 13.51
C PRO A 14 21.99 12.67 13.33
N ALA A 15 20.99 12.19 14.06
CA ALA A 15 20.31 10.95 13.69
C ALA A 15 19.70 11.22 12.32
N LEU A 16 20.46 10.97 11.27
CA LEU A 16 19.99 10.85 9.90
C LEU A 16 18.99 9.68 9.92
N PHE A 17 17.72 9.99 10.17
CA PHE A 17 16.65 9.12 9.72
C PHE A 17 16.78 9.11 8.20
N ALA A 18 17.54 8.15 7.70
CA ALA A 18 17.60 7.89 6.28
C ALA A 18 16.17 7.56 5.84
N GLN A 19 15.47 8.53 5.26
CA GLN A 19 14.24 8.25 4.53
C GLN A 19 14.63 7.26 3.45
N LYS A 20 14.15 6.03 3.59
CA LYS A 20 14.36 5.01 2.58
C LYS A 20 13.66 5.50 1.33
N ASN A 21 14.41 5.83 0.29
CA ASN A 21 13.86 6.25 -0.97
C ASN A 21 12.99 5.13 -1.54
N ALA A 22 11.80 5.48 -2.01
CA ALA A 22 10.93 4.54 -2.68
C ALA A 22 11.63 3.99 -3.93
N THR A 23 11.66 2.66 -4.05
CA THR A 23 12.17 1.98 -5.24
C THR A 23 10.98 1.55 -6.10
N PRO A 24 10.98 1.84 -7.40
CA PRO A 24 9.94 1.39 -8.32
C PRO A 24 9.72 -0.12 -8.26
N THR A 25 8.47 -0.56 -8.19
CA THR A 25 8.11 -1.99 -8.10
C THR A 25 7.32 -2.42 -9.34
N ASN A 26 7.77 -3.52 -9.98
CA ASN A 26 7.07 -4.14 -11.12
C ASN A 26 6.37 -5.45 -10.72
N GLU A 27 6.53 -5.85 -9.48
CA GLU A 27 5.90 -7.01 -8.85
C GLU A 27 5.76 -6.80 -7.35
N PHE A 28 4.86 -7.53 -6.72
CA PHE A 28 4.74 -7.63 -5.28
C PHE A 28 4.41 -9.05 -4.85
N VAL A 29 4.70 -9.38 -3.61
CA VAL A 29 4.45 -10.69 -3.02
C VAL A 29 3.29 -10.64 -2.03
N ILE A 30 2.46 -11.70 -2.02
CA ILE A 30 1.52 -11.97 -0.92
C ILE A 30 2.07 -13.14 -0.12
N ASP A 31 2.31 -12.94 1.17
CA ASP A 31 2.94 -13.89 2.07
C ASP A 31 2.29 -13.86 3.46
N GLY A 32 2.73 -14.75 4.35
CA GLY A 32 2.25 -14.84 5.72
C GLY A 32 1.23 -15.96 5.91
N ASN A 33 0.10 -15.66 6.52
CA ASN A 33 -0.92 -16.66 6.86
C ASN A 33 -1.86 -16.99 5.67
N VAL A 34 -1.26 -17.39 4.56
CA VAL A 34 -1.91 -17.76 3.28
C VAL A 34 -1.74 -19.23 2.96
N LYS A 35 -2.64 -19.78 2.13
CA LYS A 35 -2.51 -21.14 1.59
C LYS A 35 -1.33 -21.23 0.62
N ASN A 36 -1.15 -20.21 -0.19
CA ASN A 36 -0.10 -20.14 -1.21
C ASN A 36 0.57 -18.77 -1.16
N LYS A 37 1.88 -18.75 -0.98
CA LYS A 37 2.69 -17.56 -1.25
C LYS A 37 2.68 -17.31 -2.76
N VAL A 38 2.30 -16.11 -3.18
CA VAL A 38 2.16 -15.76 -4.60
C VAL A 38 2.85 -14.44 -4.89
N THR A 39 3.56 -14.37 -6.00
CA THR A 39 4.09 -13.13 -6.55
C THR A 39 3.25 -12.70 -7.75
N PHE A 40 2.87 -11.43 -7.79
CA PHE A 40 2.12 -10.83 -8.89
C PHE A 40 2.97 -9.80 -9.61
N SER A 41 3.23 -10.02 -10.89
CA SER A 41 3.79 -9.02 -11.80
C SER A 41 2.68 -8.14 -12.40
N LEU A 42 3.07 -7.02 -13.03
CA LEU A 42 2.13 -6.18 -13.79
C LEU A 42 1.37 -6.98 -14.87
N LYS A 43 1.99 -8.00 -15.46
CA LYS A 43 1.33 -8.87 -16.44
C LYS A 43 0.25 -9.74 -15.81
N ASP A 44 0.51 -10.28 -14.63
CA ASP A 44 -0.46 -11.10 -13.90
C ASP A 44 -1.67 -10.25 -13.47
N ILE A 45 -1.42 -9.05 -12.95
CA ILE A 45 -2.47 -8.09 -12.55
C ILE A 45 -3.37 -7.75 -13.74
N ALA A 46 -2.81 -7.57 -14.94
CA ALA A 46 -3.55 -7.24 -16.15
C ALA A 46 -4.54 -8.34 -16.61
N THR A 47 -4.49 -9.54 -16.04
CA THR A 47 -5.42 -10.63 -16.34
C THR A 47 -6.74 -10.56 -15.56
N PHE A 48 -6.81 -9.70 -14.55
CA PHE A 48 -8.00 -9.53 -13.72
C PHE A 48 -8.99 -8.54 -14.34
N THR A 49 -10.21 -8.55 -13.83
CA THR A 49 -11.26 -7.61 -14.24
C THR A 49 -10.85 -6.17 -13.89
N LEU A 50 -10.83 -5.30 -14.90
CA LEU A 50 -10.52 -3.88 -14.71
C LEU A 50 -11.74 -3.11 -14.25
N HIS A 51 -11.52 -2.25 -13.27
CA HIS A 51 -12.44 -1.24 -12.78
C HIS A 51 -11.91 0.15 -13.11
N SER A 52 -12.81 1.09 -13.37
CA SER A 52 -12.45 2.46 -13.73
C SER A 52 -13.05 3.46 -12.75
N ILE A 53 -12.29 4.49 -12.41
CA ILE A 53 -12.72 5.63 -11.60
C ILE A 53 -12.31 6.91 -12.33
N ASP A 54 -13.26 7.84 -12.53
CA ASP A 54 -13.01 9.08 -13.28
C ASP A 54 -11.96 9.95 -12.58
N SER A 55 -12.10 10.15 -11.28
CA SER A 55 -11.09 10.89 -10.51
C SER A 55 -11.20 10.64 -9.00
N VAL A 56 -10.05 10.75 -8.34
CA VAL A 56 -9.94 10.74 -6.88
C VAL A 56 -9.07 11.89 -6.44
N VAL A 57 -9.53 12.66 -5.44
CA VAL A 57 -8.71 13.68 -4.81
C VAL A 57 -7.93 13.05 -3.66
N ILE A 58 -6.62 13.27 -3.66
CA ILE A 58 -5.73 12.82 -2.60
C ILE A 58 -5.69 13.90 -1.51
N TYR A 59 -6.17 13.53 -0.33
CA TYR A 59 -6.11 14.34 0.89
C TYR A 59 -5.11 13.73 1.88
N ASN A 60 -4.28 14.57 2.48
CA ASN A 60 -3.37 14.14 3.55
C ASN A 60 -4.11 13.94 4.89
N HIS A 61 -3.35 13.61 5.93
CA HIS A 61 -3.88 13.40 7.29
C HIS A 61 -4.48 14.66 7.95
N LEU A 62 -4.19 15.85 7.42
CA LEU A 62 -4.76 17.14 7.84
C LEU A 62 -5.98 17.55 7.00
N HIS A 63 -6.46 16.64 6.13
CA HIS A 63 -7.52 16.90 5.13
C HIS A 63 -7.19 18.03 4.14
N GLU A 64 -5.91 18.30 3.93
CA GLU A 64 -5.47 19.22 2.89
C GLU A 64 -5.41 18.52 1.56
N ARG A 65 -5.95 19.18 0.52
CA ARG A 65 -5.89 18.67 -0.86
C ARG A 65 -4.44 18.72 -1.37
N LYS A 66 -3.93 17.59 -1.84
CA LYS A 66 -2.58 17.47 -2.43
C LYS A 66 -2.63 17.44 -3.95
N ARG A 67 -3.31 16.47 -4.53
CA ARG A 67 -3.49 16.33 -5.98
C ARG A 67 -4.82 15.66 -6.30
N ALA A 68 -5.23 15.68 -7.56
CA ALA A 68 -6.25 14.80 -8.09
C ALA A 68 -5.60 13.82 -9.06
N ILE A 69 -6.01 12.56 -8.99
CA ILE A 69 -5.65 11.52 -9.93
C ILE A 69 -6.88 11.30 -10.81
N LYS A 70 -6.70 11.23 -12.13
CA LYS A 70 -7.80 11.12 -13.10
C LYS A 70 -7.65 9.87 -13.96
N ASN A 71 -8.78 9.43 -14.52
CA ASN A 71 -8.82 8.31 -15.47
C ASN A 71 -8.07 7.10 -14.92
N ILE A 72 -8.41 6.71 -13.69
CA ILE A 72 -7.76 5.59 -12.97
C ILE A 72 -8.38 4.30 -13.46
N LYS A 73 -7.53 3.32 -13.81
CA LYS A 73 -7.93 1.93 -13.96
C LYS A 73 -7.16 1.06 -12.98
N GLY A 74 -7.81 0.03 -12.50
CA GLY A 74 -7.19 -0.89 -11.55
C GLY A 74 -8.02 -2.14 -11.38
N VAL A 75 -7.50 -3.05 -10.57
CA VAL A 75 -8.16 -4.29 -10.19
C VAL A 75 -8.49 -4.26 -8.69
N LEU A 76 -9.57 -4.91 -8.29
CA LEU A 76 -9.92 -4.95 -6.88
C LEU A 76 -8.86 -5.69 -6.06
N LEU A 77 -8.43 -5.09 -4.98
CA LEU A 77 -7.46 -5.71 -4.07
C LEU A 77 -7.94 -7.07 -3.58
N LYS A 78 -9.22 -7.20 -3.26
CA LYS A 78 -9.80 -8.47 -2.79
C LYS A 78 -9.68 -9.61 -3.81
N ASP A 79 -9.86 -9.33 -5.11
CA ASP A 79 -9.78 -10.35 -6.16
C ASP A 79 -8.35 -10.92 -6.29
N ILE A 80 -7.36 -10.08 -6.06
CA ILE A 80 -5.94 -10.48 -6.00
C ILE A 80 -5.67 -11.33 -4.76
N LEU A 81 -6.18 -10.92 -3.60
CA LEU A 81 -5.99 -11.63 -2.32
C LEU A 81 -6.64 -13.03 -2.33
N GLU A 82 -7.75 -13.22 -3.03
CA GLU A 82 -8.41 -14.52 -3.18
C GLU A 82 -7.49 -15.57 -3.83
N LYS A 83 -6.55 -15.17 -4.69
CA LYS A 83 -5.61 -16.11 -5.33
C LYS A 83 -4.62 -16.72 -4.35
N ALA A 84 -4.22 -15.98 -3.32
CA ALA A 84 -3.35 -16.49 -2.27
C ALA A 84 -4.13 -17.42 -1.29
N GLY A 85 -5.39 -17.08 -1.04
CA GLY A 85 -6.27 -17.76 -0.08
C GLY A 85 -5.78 -17.64 1.36
N LEU A 86 -6.69 -17.66 2.32
CA LEU A 86 -6.32 -17.66 3.74
C LEU A 86 -5.95 -19.08 4.19
N ASN A 87 -4.93 -19.21 5.02
CA ASN A 87 -4.57 -20.47 5.68
C ASN A 87 -5.51 -20.75 6.87
N GLU A 88 -6.79 -20.81 6.58
CA GLU A 88 -7.88 -21.12 7.52
C GLU A 88 -9.07 -21.68 6.73
N ASP A 89 -9.68 -22.73 7.22
CA ASP A 89 -10.83 -23.36 6.56
C ASP A 89 -12.19 -22.99 7.19
N LYS A 90 -12.15 -22.36 8.37
CA LYS A 90 -13.36 -21.96 9.09
C LYS A 90 -13.74 -20.52 8.77
N PRO A 91 -14.81 -20.25 7.98
CA PRO A 91 -15.19 -18.90 7.58
C PRO A 91 -15.44 -17.93 8.75
N LYS A 92 -15.93 -18.46 9.89
CA LYS A 92 -16.14 -17.67 11.11
C LYS A 92 -14.87 -16.98 11.60
N LEU A 93 -13.70 -17.55 11.32
CA LEU A 93 -12.39 -17.05 11.77
C LEU A 93 -11.76 -16.05 10.79
N PHE A 94 -12.34 -15.85 9.60
CA PHE A 94 -11.82 -14.90 8.63
C PHE A 94 -11.81 -13.46 9.15
N SER A 95 -12.75 -13.10 10.02
CA SER A 95 -12.80 -11.78 10.66
C SER A 95 -11.59 -11.46 11.56
N GLU A 96 -10.77 -12.44 11.88
CA GLU A 96 -9.55 -12.28 12.67
C GLU A 96 -8.33 -11.93 11.78
N PHE A 97 -8.50 -11.96 10.44
CA PHE A 97 -7.41 -11.67 9.51
C PHE A 97 -7.32 -10.19 9.14
N TYR A 98 -6.09 -9.76 8.88
CA TYR A 98 -5.79 -8.46 8.34
C TYR A 98 -4.61 -8.52 7.36
N PHE A 99 -4.53 -7.52 6.51
CA PHE A 99 -3.59 -7.42 5.40
C PHE A 99 -2.72 -6.18 5.60
N THR A 100 -1.44 -6.37 5.86
CA THR A 100 -0.47 -5.28 5.94
C THR A 100 0.14 -5.07 4.56
N CYS A 101 -0.26 -3.98 3.89
CA CYS A 101 0.29 -3.58 2.60
C CYS A 101 1.54 -2.73 2.84
N ILE A 102 2.67 -3.13 2.25
CA ILE A 102 4.01 -2.59 2.53
C ILE A 102 4.60 -2.05 1.23
N ALA A 103 4.92 -0.77 1.22
CA ALA A 103 5.63 -0.10 0.15
C ALA A 103 7.15 -0.35 0.20
N SER A 104 7.85 -0.11 -0.90
CA SER A 104 9.31 -0.30 -1.00
C SER A 104 10.12 0.61 -0.07
N ASP A 105 9.57 1.77 0.32
CA ASP A 105 10.15 2.69 1.32
C ASP A 105 9.87 2.28 2.78
N GLY A 106 9.06 1.23 2.96
CA GLY A 106 8.65 0.73 4.27
C GLY A 106 7.36 1.36 4.81
N TYR A 107 6.68 2.23 4.05
CA TYR A 107 5.35 2.71 4.42
C TYR A 107 4.38 1.54 4.52
N LYS A 108 3.51 1.55 5.54
CA LYS A 108 2.60 0.44 5.81
C LYS A 108 1.20 0.94 6.06
N VAL A 109 0.22 0.21 5.49
CA VAL A 109 -1.19 0.39 5.82
C VAL A 109 -1.83 -0.96 6.05
N VAL A 110 -2.92 -0.97 6.80
CA VAL A 110 -3.63 -2.19 7.17
C VAL A 110 -5.07 -2.12 6.67
N PHE A 111 -5.54 -3.24 6.14
CA PHE A 111 -6.95 -3.51 5.88
C PHE A 111 -7.35 -4.75 6.66
N SER A 112 -8.51 -4.73 7.33
CA SER A 112 -9.09 -5.95 7.89
C SER A 112 -9.76 -6.78 6.81
N TRP A 113 -9.94 -8.07 7.07
CA TRP A 113 -10.72 -8.93 6.19
C TRP A 113 -12.15 -8.38 6.01
N ASN A 114 -12.77 -7.92 7.10
CA ASN A 114 -14.12 -7.37 7.04
C ASN A 114 -14.22 -6.12 6.16
N GLU A 115 -13.20 -5.25 6.14
CA GLU A 115 -13.20 -4.09 5.23
C GLU A 115 -13.17 -4.51 3.78
N LEU A 116 -12.39 -5.52 3.42
CA LEU A 116 -12.20 -5.92 2.03
C LEU A 116 -13.27 -6.87 1.51
N PHE A 117 -13.76 -7.78 2.35
CA PHE A 117 -14.66 -8.86 1.92
C PHE A 117 -16.09 -8.74 2.44
N ASN A 118 -16.33 -7.88 3.43
CA ASN A 118 -17.63 -7.77 4.11
C ASN A 118 -18.13 -6.32 4.22
N SER A 119 -17.60 -5.39 3.46
CA SER A 119 -18.08 -4.00 3.43
C SER A 119 -17.92 -3.37 2.03
N GLU A 120 -18.59 -2.22 1.82
CA GLU A 120 -18.50 -1.46 0.60
C GLU A 120 -17.06 -0.95 0.29
N THR A 121 -16.21 -0.83 1.30
CA THR A 121 -14.80 -0.45 1.10
C THR A 121 -14.12 -1.41 0.12
N GLY A 122 -14.32 -2.71 0.27
CA GLY A 122 -13.66 -3.71 -0.58
C GLY A 122 -14.08 -3.68 -2.05
N ASN A 123 -15.25 -3.12 -2.34
CA ASN A 123 -15.73 -2.93 -3.71
C ASN A 123 -15.05 -1.74 -4.41
N ASN A 124 -14.20 -0.99 -3.69
CA ASN A 124 -13.59 0.24 -4.17
C ASN A 124 -12.07 0.28 -4.01
N VAL A 125 -11.46 -0.57 -3.18
CA VAL A 125 -9.99 -0.59 -3.02
C VAL A 125 -9.35 -1.22 -4.23
N LEU A 126 -8.54 -0.42 -4.95
CA LEU A 126 -7.90 -0.82 -6.20
C LEU A 126 -6.39 -0.96 -6.07
N ILE A 127 -5.83 -1.95 -6.78
CA ILE A 127 -4.44 -1.91 -7.25
C ILE A 127 -4.46 -1.21 -8.60
N ILE A 128 -3.80 -0.05 -8.70
CA ILE A 128 -3.79 0.80 -9.89
C ILE A 128 -2.93 0.16 -10.98
N THR A 129 -3.48 0.07 -12.19
CA THR A 129 -2.79 -0.43 -13.38
C THR A 129 -2.58 0.65 -14.44
N GLU A 130 -3.38 1.73 -14.37
CA GLU A 130 -3.30 2.86 -15.30
C GLU A 130 -3.78 4.15 -14.61
N GLU A 131 -3.08 5.25 -14.87
CA GLU A 131 -3.40 6.60 -14.40
C GLU A 131 -3.18 7.59 -15.55
N GLU A 132 -4.18 8.40 -15.87
CA GLU A 132 -4.13 9.43 -16.94
C GLU A 132 -3.67 8.87 -18.32
N GLY A 133 -4.05 7.62 -18.62
CA GLY A 133 -3.67 6.94 -19.86
C GLY A 133 -2.25 6.34 -19.85
N LYS A 134 -1.52 6.44 -18.73
CA LYS A 134 -0.21 5.82 -18.56
C LYS A 134 -0.34 4.54 -17.76
N LYS A 135 0.31 3.48 -18.20
CA LYS A 135 0.38 2.21 -17.46
C LYS A 135 1.27 2.34 -16.22
N ALA A 136 1.08 1.42 -15.26
CA ALA A 136 1.78 1.43 -13.99
C ALA A 136 3.31 1.49 -14.11
N ASP A 137 3.91 0.84 -15.11
CA ASP A 137 5.36 0.89 -15.38
C ASP A 137 5.87 2.25 -15.88
N ALA A 138 4.96 3.12 -16.34
CA ALA A 138 5.27 4.46 -16.86
C ALA A 138 4.91 5.60 -15.89
N ILE A 139 4.40 5.28 -14.69
CA ILE A 139 4.10 6.25 -13.64
C ILE A 139 5.05 6.10 -12.45
N ASN A 140 5.31 7.18 -11.71
CA ASN A 140 6.26 7.18 -10.61
C ASN A 140 5.84 6.26 -9.45
N ASP A 141 4.54 6.06 -9.28
CA ASP A 141 3.98 5.28 -8.19
C ASP A 141 4.01 3.78 -8.46
N HIS A 142 4.31 3.39 -9.72
CA HIS A 142 4.31 2.00 -10.19
C HIS A 142 3.08 1.22 -9.70
N ILE A 143 3.26 0.07 -9.04
CA ILE A 143 2.15 -0.67 -8.44
C ILE A 143 1.70 0.08 -7.19
N ALA A 144 0.48 0.62 -7.20
CA ALA A 144 -0.05 1.37 -6.07
C ALA A 144 -1.43 0.85 -5.63
N ILE A 145 -1.70 0.92 -4.31
CA ILE A 145 -3.04 0.67 -3.74
C ILE A 145 -3.69 2.02 -3.45
N LEU A 146 -4.95 2.15 -3.83
CA LEU A 146 -5.78 3.31 -3.56
C LEU A 146 -7.10 2.89 -2.91
N SER A 147 -7.46 3.55 -1.81
CA SER A 147 -8.77 3.46 -1.15
C SER A 147 -9.53 4.77 -1.38
N PRO A 148 -10.32 4.89 -2.44
CA PRO A 148 -10.95 6.16 -2.85
C PRO A 148 -12.08 6.60 -1.94
N THR A 149 -12.64 5.70 -1.14
CA THR A 149 -13.75 5.99 -0.20
C THR A 149 -13.28 6.53 1.15
N ASP A 150 -11.98 6.59 1.37
CA ASP A 150 -11.40 7.14 2.59
C ASP A 150 -11.58 8.66 2.65
N LYS A 151 -11.83 9.20 3.84
CA LYS A 151 -11.90 10.66 4.07
C LYS A 151 -10.55 11.34 3.83
N ALA A 152 -9.47 10.70 4.24
CA ALA A 152 -8.09 11.12 4.00
C ALA A 152 -7.43 10.09 3.08
N THR A 153 -7.75 10.14 1.80
CA THR A 153 -7.37 9.15 0.78
C THR A 153 -5.87 8.87 0.70
N GLY A 154 -5.02 9.85 1.01
CA GLY A 154 -3.58 9.69 1.06
C GLY A 154 -3.07 8.81 2.21
N ARG A 155 -3.90 8.56 3.26
CA ARG A 155 -3.48 7.67 4.36
C ARG A 155 -3.40 6.20 3.98
N ARG A 156 -4.16 5.77 2.98
CA ARG A 156 -4.09 4.40 2.46
C ARG A 156 -3.76 4.38 0.96
N TYR A 157 -3.02 5.38 0.51
CA TYR A 157 -2.41 5.40 -0.81
C TYR A 157 -0.98 4.83 -0.70
N VAL A 158 -0.83 3.55 -1.01
CA VAL A 158 0.45 2.83 -0.96
C VAL A 158 1.07 2.87 -2.33
N GLN A 159 2.15 3.61 -2.50
CA GLN A 159 2.91 3.71 -3.75
C GLN A 159 4.05 2.70 -3.75
N ASN A 160 4.40 2.16 -4.90
CA ASN A 160 5.48 1.18 -5.03
C ASN A 160 5.27 -0.02 -4.07
N LEU A 161 4.08 -0.64 -4.16
CA LEU A 161 3.73 -1.81 -3.35
C LEU A 161 4.77 -2.93 -3.54
N GLN A 162 5.35 -3.42 -2.46
CA GLN A 162 6.35 -4.48 -2.46
C GLN A 162 5.83 -5.79 -1.88
N GLU A 163 4.99 -5.70 -0.84
CA GLU A 163 4.51 -6.89 -0.12
C GLU A 163 3.10 -6.65 0.42
N ILE A 164 2.28 -7.69 0.41
CA ILE A 164 1.07 -7.77 1.23
C ILE A 164 1.27 -8.93 2.19
N ARG A 165 1.42 -8.63 3.48
CA ARG A 165 1.54 -9.63 4.52
C ARG A 165 0.18 -9.92 5.12
N VAL A 166 -0.22 -11.20 5.07
CA VAL A 166 -1.46 -11.67 5.66
C VAL A 166 -1.19 -12.15 7.07
N GLU A 167 -1.90 -11.58 8.03
CA GLU A 167 -1.70 -11.84 9.45
C GLU A 167 -3.05 -12.10 10.13
N ARG A 168 -3.00 -12.70 11.31
CA ARG A 168 -4.17 -13.00 12.13
C ARG A 168 -3.98 -12.45 13.53
N VAL A 169 -5.04 -11.88 14.08
CA VAL A 169 -5.07 -11.46 15.51
C VAL A 169 -4.87 -12.69 16.40
N LYS A 170 -4.01 -12.56 17.41
CA LYS A 170 -3.75 -13.59 18.41
C LYS A 170 -4.68 -13.44 19.59
#